data_4e0421f1aa8725f160f9b791b31702e3
#
_entry.id   4e0421f1aa8725f160f9b791b31702e3
#
_cell.length_a   1.000
_cell.length_b   1.000
_cell.length_c   1.000
_cell.angle_alpha   90.00
_cell.angle_beta   90.00
_cell.angle_gamma   90.00
#
_symmetry.space_group_name_H-M   'P 1'
#
loop_
_entity.id
_entity.type
_entity.pdbx_description
1 polymer ?
#
loop_
_entity_poly.entity_id
_entity_poly.type
_entity_poly.pdbx_seq_one_letter_code
_entity_poly.pdbx_strand_id
1 'polypeptide(L)'
;MKLIKYPTKDQWTELLKRPALNTESLFDTVRSIIDKVRAEGDKAVLEYEATFDKVTLSSLAVTPEEIRVAETLVSDKLKAAISLAKQNITQLNALSERRWKR
;
A
#
# COMPACT_ATOMS: atom_id res chain seq x y z
N MET A 1 23.37 -5.06 3.08
CA MET A 1 23.28 -4.37 1.77
C MET A 1 24.43 -4.83 0.90
N LYS A 2 24.17 -5.28 -0.32
CA LYS A 2 25.22 -5.71 -1.26
C LYS A 2 25.69 -4.48 -2.06
N LEU A 3 26.97 -4.13 -1.95
CA LEU A 3 27.57 -3.03 -2.71
C LEU A 3 28.29 -3.60 -3.93
N ILE A 4 27.90 -3.16 -5.13
CA ILE A 4 28.56 -3.52 -6.39
C ILE A 4 29.21 -2.26 -6.95
N LYS A 5 30.56 -2.30 -7.08
CA LYS A 5 31.36 -1.17 -7.60
C LYS A 5 31.75 -1.44 -9.05
N TYR A 6 31.56 -0.45 -9.91
CA TYR A 6 32.01 -0.46 -11.32
C TYR A 6 31.55 -1.70 -12.12
N PRO A 7 30.23 -2.02 -12.17
CA PRO A 7 29.76 -3.16 -12.94
C PRO A 7 30.01 -2.96 -14.43
N THR A 8 30.34 -4.04 -15.12
CA THR A 8 30.48 -4.03 -16.59
C THR A 8 29.12 -3.94 -17.27
N LYS A 9 29.07 -3.49 -18.55
CA LYS A 9 27.81 -3.27 -19.26
C LYS A 9 26.96 -4.53 -19.41
N ASP A 10 27.56 -5.70 -19.55
CA ASP A 10 26.88 -6.99 -19.59
C ASP A 10 26.14 -7.35 -18.30
N GLN A 11 26.59 -6.84 -17.16
CA GLN A 11 25.94 -7.05 -15.86
C GLN A 11 24.76 -6.09 -15.62
N TRP A 12 24.65 -4.99 -16.37
CA TRP A 12 23.63 -3.98 -16.12
C TRP A 12 22.19 -4.51 -16.26
N THR A 13 21.94 -5.34 -17.24
CA THR A 13 20.60 -5.90 -17.45
C THR A 13 20.12 -6.67 -16.23
N GLU A 14 20.97 -7.47 -15.62
CA GLU A 14 20.61 -8.25 -14.43
C GLU A 14 20.56 -7.39 -13.17
N LEU A 15 21.51 -6.47 -13.01
CA LEU A 15 21.56 -5.59 -11.83
C LEU A 15 20.41 -4.58 -11.76
N LEU A 16 19.92 -4.12 -12.92
CA LEU A 16 18.83 -3.16 -13.02
C LEU A 16 17.45 -3.82 -13.14
N LYS A 17 17.42 -5.14 -13.20
CA LYS A 17 16.17 -5.89 -13.26
C LYS A 17 15.33 -5.65 -12.01
N ARG A 18 14.09 -5.22 -12.21
CA ARG A 18 13.14 -5.13 -11.09
C ARG A 18 12.81 -6.52 -10.58
N PRO A 19 12.86 -6.75 -9.26
CA PRO A 19 12.35 -7.99 -8.69
C PRO A 19 10.90 -8.16 -9.11
N ALA A 20 10.59 -9.21 -9.86
CA ALA A 20 9.22 -9.60 -10.19
C ALA A 20 8.77 -10.66 -9.19
N LEU A 21 7.72 -10.36 -8.43
CA LEU A 21 7.04 -11.36 -7.62
C LEU A 21 6.23 -12.26 -8.56
N ASN A 22 6.36 -13.57 -8.42
CA ASN A 22 5.46 -14.50 -9.09
C ASN A 22 4.09 -14.42 -8.42
N THR A 23 3.17 -13.67 -9.01
CA THR A 23 1.82 -13.44 -8.50
C THR A 23 0.80 -14.45 -9.01
N GLU A 24 1.12 -15.25 -10.03
CA GLU A 24 0.18 -16.21 -10.61
C GLU A 24 -0.32 -17.25 -9.60
N SER A 25 0.57 -17.72 -8.72
CA SER A 25 0.21 -18.67 -7.65
C SER A 25 -0.78 -18.10 -6.64
N LEU A 26 -0.96 -16.78 -6.60
CA LEU A 26 -1.87 -16.10 -5.67
C LEU A 26 -3.26 -15.85 -6.28
N PHE A 27 -3.43 -16.00 -7.60
CA PHE A 27 -4.68 -15.65 -8.26
C PHE A 27 -5.88 -16.43 -7.75
N ASP A 28 -5.76 -17.71 -7.52
CA ASP A 28 -6.86 -18.53 -7.01
C ASP A 28 -7.22 -18.18 -5.56
N THR A 29 -6.21 -17.92 -4.73
CA THR A 29 -6.42 -17.45 -3.35
C THR A 29 -7.11 -16.09 -3.33
N VAL A 30 -6.64 -15.13 -4.12
CA VAL A 30 -7.26 -13.80 -4.21
C VAL A 30 -8.67 -13.88 -4.77
N ARG A 31 -8.91 -14.71 -5.79
CA ARG A 31 -10.25 -14.91 -6.36
C ARG A 31 -11.23 -15.43 -5.30
N SER A 32 -10.84 -16.44 -4.52
CA SER A 32 -11.69 -16.98 -3.46
C SER A 32 -12.06 -15.93 -2.41
N ILE A 33 -11.12 -15.04 -2.05
CA ILE A 33 -11.36 -13.91 -1.14
C ILE A 33 -12.37 -12.93 -1.74
N ILE A 34 -12.17 -12.53 -2.99
CA ILE A 34 -13.08 -11.61 -3.70
C ILE A 34 -14.50 -12.20 -3.80
N ASP A 35 -14.61 -13.46 -4.16
CA ASP A 35 -15.91 -14.13 -4.31
C ASP A 35 -16.64 -14.24 -2.97
N LYS A 36 -15.94 -14.52 -1.89
CA LYS A 36 -16.52 -14.52 -0.54
C LYS A 36 -17.00 -13.13 -0.13
N VAL A 37 -16.23 -12.08 -0.37
CA VAL A 37 -16.65 -10.70 -0.06
C VAL A 37 -17.87 -10.29 -0.91
N ARG A 38 -17.93 -10.69 -2.18
CA ARG A 38 -19.11 -10.45 -3.03
C ARG A 38 -20.38 -11.13 -2.51
N ALA A 39 -20.24 -12.33 -1.96
CA ALA A 39 -21.36 -13.12 -1.45
C ALA A 39 -21.84 -12.66 -0.07
N GLU A 40 -20.92 -12.31 0.84
CA GLU A 40 -21.21 -12.10 2.25
C GLU A 40 -20.99 -10.63 2.72
N GLY A 41 -20.43 -9.76 1.86
CA GLY A 41 -20.19 -8.34 2.16
C GLY A 41 -19.29 -8.11 3.40
N ASP A 42 -19.71 -7.19 4.25
CA ASP A 42 -18.96 -6.76 5.44
C ASP A 42 -18.67 -7.91 6.42
N LYS A 43 -19.54 -8.92 6.46
CA LYS A 43 -19.30 -10.10 7.29
C LYS A 43 -18.00 -10.82 6.91
N ALA A 44 -17.77 -11.03 5.61
CA ALA A 44 -16.54 -11.64 5.12
C ALA A 44 -15.31 -10.79 5.44
N VAL A 45 -15.42 -9.47 5.32
CA VAL A 45 -14.32 -8.55 5.65
C VAL A 45 -13.95 -8.63 7.13
N LEU A 46 -14.93 -8.63 8.03
CA LEU A 46 -14.71 -8.78 9.48
C LEU A 46 -14.06 -10.12 9.83
N GLU A 47 -14.44 -11.21 9.16
CA GLU A 47 -13.80 -12.50 9.34
C GLU A 47 -12.33 -12.50 8.88
N TYR A 48 -12.03 -11.82 7.76
CA TYR A 48 -10.66 -11.70 7.27
C TYR A 48 -9.80 -10.80 8.16
N GLU A 49 -10.34 -9.71 8.71
CA GLU A 49 -9.68 -8.89 9.72
C GLU A 49 -9.26 -9.73 10.94
N ALA A 50 -10.18 -10.55 11.46
CA ALA A 50 -9.87 -11.42 12.58
C ALA A 50 -8.82 -12.49 12.23
N THR A 51 -8.86 -13.01 11.00
CA THR A 51 -7.97 -14.11 10.57
C THR A 51 -6.57 -13.61 10.20
N PHE A 52 -6.48 -12.57 9.39
CA PHE A 52 -5.22 -12.08 8.84
C PHE A 52 -4.56 -11.03 9.73
N ASP A 53 -5.30 -10.05 10.19
CA ASP A 53 -4.79 -8.94 10.98
C ASP A 53 -4.88 -9.17 12.49
N LYS A 54 -5.56 -10.25 12.91
CA LYS A 54 -5.75 -10.60 14.33
C LYS A 54 -6.49 -9.53 15.13
N VAL A 55 -7.36 -8.80 14.47
CA VAL A 55 -8.16 -7.73 15.05
C VAL A 55 -9.64 -8.08 14.97
N THR A 56 -10.35 -7.93 16.08
CA THR A 56 -11.80 -8.10 16.14
C THR A 56 -12.46 -6.73 16.18
N LEU A 57 -13.18 -6.38 15.11
CA LEU A 57 -13.87 -5.12 14.96
C LEU A 57 -15.38 -5.30 15.03
N SER A 58 -16.07 -4.35 15.61
CA SER A 58 -17.54 -4.27 15.59
C SER A 58 -18.08 -3.52 14.37
N SER A 59 -17.25 -2.65 13.78
CA SER A 59 -17.58 -1.86 12.59
C SER A 59 -16.32 -1.63 11.75
N LEU A 60 -16.48 -1.62 10.42
CA LEU A 60 -15.39 -1.33 9.47
C LEU A 60 -15.20 0.17 9.22
N ALA A 61 -16.23 0.98 9.50
CA ALA A 61 -16.15 2.42 9.28
C ALA A 61 -15.41 3.13 10.42
N VAL A 62 -14.37 3.86 10.07
CA VAL A 62 -13.68 4.76 11.01
C VAL A 62 -14.55 5.99 11.25
N THR A 63 -14.78 6.32 12.50
CA THR A 63 -15.63 7.46 12.88
C THR A 63 -14.84 8.78 12.86
N PRO A 64 -15.52 9.92 12.67
CA PRO A 64 -14.87 11.24 12.80
C PRO A 64 -14.23 11.46 14.18
N GLU A 65 -14.80 10.86 15.21
CA GLU A 65 -14.25 10.92 16.58
C GLU A 65 -12.91 10.21 16.68
N GLU A 66 -12.79 8.99 16.12
CA GLU A 66 -11.53 8.25 16.09
C GLU A 66 -10.44 9.03 15.36
N ILE A 67 -10.78 9.69 14.23
CA ILE A 67 -9.85 10.54 13.49
C ILE A 67 -9.39 11.71 14.36
N ARG A 68 -10.30 12.39 15.03
CA ARG A 68 -9.98 13.54 15.89
C ARG A 68 -9.09 13.13 17.07
N VAL A 69 -9.37 12.00 17.70
CA VAL A 69 -8.51 11.46 18.76
C VAL A 69 -7.12 11.12 18.24
N ALA A 70 -7.03 10.46 17.08
CA ALA A 70 -5.76 10.12 16.45
C ALA A 70 -4.90 11.36 16.14
N GLU A 71 -5.52 12.46 15.69
CA GLU A 71 -4.81 13.72 15.45
C GLU A 71 -4.14 14.29 16.71
N THR A 72 -4.73 14.08 17.88
CA THR A 72 -4.13 14.55 19.15
C THR A 72 -2.95 13.70 19.60
N LEU A 73 -2.87 12.44 19.16
CA LEU A 73 -1.81 11.50 19.52
C LEU A 73 -0.56 11.63 18.64
N VAL A 74 -0.65 12.32 17.52
CA VAL A 74 0.45 12.52 16.59
C VAL A 74 1.17 13.83 16.88
N SER A 75 2.50 13.78 16.99
CA SER A 75 3.32 14.96 17.22
C SER A 75 3.29 15.93 16.02
N ASP A 76 3.45 17.22 16.29
CA ASP A 76 3.49 18.26 15.24
C ASP A 76 4.63 18.01 14.25
N LYS A 77 5.77 17.50 14.73
CA LYS A 77 6.91 17.10 13.87
C LYS A 77 6.52 16.01 12.88
N LEU A 78 5.78 14.99 13.32
CA LEU A 78 5.32 13.91 12.45
C LEU A 78 4.26 14.41 11.48
N LYS A 79 3.33 15.27 11.92
CA LYS A 79 2.35 15.90 11.01
C LYS A 79 3.01 16.70 9.90
N ALA A 80 4.05 17.48 10.24
CA ALA A 80 4.82 18.22 9.24
C ALA A 80 5.53 17.31 8.24
N ALA A 81 6.12 16.19 8.71
CA ALA A 81 6.77 15.20 7.84
C ALA A 81 5.77 14.52 6.90
N ILE A 82 4.59 14.14 7.36
CA ILE A 82 3.52 13.56 6.55
C ILE A 82 3.03 14.58 5.50
N SER A 83 2.85 15.82 5.89
CA SER A 83 2.44 16.90 4.97
C SER A 83 3.46 17.11 3.85
N LEU A 84 4.75 17.11 4.17
CA LEU A 84 5.82 17.21 3.17
C LEU A 84 5.83 16.00 2.23
N ALA A 85 5.69 14.78 2.76
CA ALA A 85 5.61 13.57 1.95
C ALA A 85 4.41 13.61 0.98
N LYS A 86 3.24 14.01 1.47
CA LYS A 86 2.03 14.22 0.64
C LYS A 86 2.29 15.21 -0.48
N GLN A 87 2.90 16.35 -0.18
CA GLN A 87 3.21 17.37 -1.19
C GLN A 87 4.13 16.83 -2.27
N ASN A 88 5.21 16.14 -1.90
CA ASN A 88 6.17 15.56 -2.84
C ASN A 88 5.52 14.52 -3.76
N ILE A 89 4.71 13.62 -3.21
CA ILE A 89 3.99 12.60 -3.99
C ILE A 89 2.98 13.26 -4.94
N THR A 90 2.25 14.26 -4.48
CA THR A 90 1.28 15.00 -5.31
C THR A 90 1.96 15.68 -6.49
N GLN A 91 3.10 16.32 -6.27
CA GLN A 91 3.88 16.95 -7.35
C GLN A 91 4.38 15.93 -8.38
N LEU A 92 4.91 14.79 -7.90
CA LEU A 92 5.39 13.72 -8.78
C LEU A 92 4.25 13.15 -9.64
N ASN A 93 3.09 12.90 -9.06
CA ASN A 93 1.93 12.37 -9.79
C ASN A 93 1.41 13.39 -10.83
N ALA A 94 1.34 14.68 -10.48
CA ALA A 94 0.93 15.72 -11.42
C ALA A 94 1.88 15.84 -12.64
N LEU A 95 3.17 15.63 -12.44
CA LEU A 95 4.14 15.59 -13.54
C LEU A 95 3.96 14.35 -14.42
N SER A 96 3.67 13.20 -13.82
CA SER A 96 3.40 11.95 -14.53
C SER A 96 2.15 12.06 -15.40
N GLU A 97 1.06 12.60 -14.89
CA GLU A 97 -0.19 12.81 -15.65
C GLU A 97 0.00 13.71 -16.87
N ARG A 98 0.80 14.78 -16.74
CA ARG A 98 1.11 15.68 -17.88
C ARG A 98 1.87 14.94 -18.98
N ARG A 99 2.71 13.98 -18.63
CA ARG A 99 3.48 13.19 -19.60
C ARG A 99 2.62 12.26 -20.43
N TRP A 100 1.56 11.69 -19.83
CA TRP A 100 0.65 10.76 -20.51
C TRP A 100 -0.39 11.46 -21.42
N LYS A 101 -0.68 12.75 -21.19
CA LYS A 101 -1.62 13.53 -21.99
C LYS A 101 -0.99 14.16 -23.25
N ARG A 102 0.27 13.93 -23.48
CA ARG A 102 0.99 14.34 -24.72
C ARG A 102 1.08 13.20 -25.71
#